data_aef7a11bb845f571c3bb1c67669e3142
#
_entry.id   aef7a11bb845f571c3bb1c67669e3142
#
_cell.length_a   1.000
_cell.length_b   1.000
_cell.length_c   1.000
_cell.angle_alpha   90.00
_cell.angle_beta   90.00
_cell.angle_gamma   90.00
#
_symmetry.space_group_name_H-M   'P 1'
#
loop_
_entity.id
_entity.type
_entity.pdbx_description
1 polymer ?
#
loop_
_entity_poly.entity_id
_entity_poly.type
_entity_poly.pdbx_seq_one_letter_code
_entity_poly.pdbx_strand_id
1 'polypeptide(L)'
;MNNVEHFKKIATELGELYAKKNKAYGNSFSDTYKKLGIISAVTRISDKYNRLCNLATNPDIDNLGESLEDTLRDMASYCIMTVMELEDAKKIRKGEKFECIQDVIIDDDELAYKKGEIYTSEHSDCITDKVGNTEHYWEDGFGIKCDDWRNYFKRVL
;
A
#
# COMPACT_ATOMS: atom_id res chain seq x y z
N MET A 1 8.16 21.08 -25.22
CA MET A 1 7.98 20.41 -23.91
C MET A 1 8.96 19.25 -23.89
N ASN A 2 9.82 19.14 -22.87
CA ASN A 2 10.72 18.02 -22.76
C ASN A 2 9.98 16.78 -22.22
N ASN A 3 10.60 15.59 -22.29
CA ASN A 3 9.95 14.34 -21.89
C ASN A 3 9.54 14.32 -20.40
N VAL A 4 10.32 14.96 -19.52
CA VAL A 4 10.02 15.04 -18.08
C VAL A 4 8.78 15.91 -17.84
N GLU A 5 8.67 17.04 -18.50
CA GLU A 5 7.49 17.92 -18.41
C GLU A 5 6.23 17.23 -18.97
N HIS A 6 6.37 16.51 -20.09
CA HIS A 6 5.27 15.73 -20.66
C HIS A 6 4.79 14.64 -19.70
N PHE A 7 5.72 13.87 -19.12
CA PHE A 7 5.38 12.86 -18.11
C PHE A 7 4.64 13.46 -16.90
N LYS A 8 5.16 14.57 -16.36
CA LYS A 8 4.52 15.27 -15.23
C LYS A 8 3.12 15.76 -15.56
N LYS A 9 2.91 16.26 -16.78
CA LYS A 9 1.59 16.69 -17.26
C LYS A 9 0.60 15.51 -17.23
N ILE A 10 0.96 14.36 -17.83
CA ILE A 10 0.10 13.18 -17.86
C ILE A 10 -0.18 12.67 -16.43
N ALA A 11 0.82 12.65 -15.55
CA ALA A 11 0.64 12.25 -14.16
C ALA A 11 -0.33 13.18 -13.40
N THR A 12 -0.27 14.49 -13.66
CA THR A 12 -1.21 15.45 -13.08
C THR A 12 -2.64 15.20 -13.58
N GLU A 13 -2.81 15.02 -14.89
CA GLU A 13 -4.13 14.69 -15.48
C GLU A 13 -4.72 13.41 -14.91
N LEU A 14 -3.90 12.37 -14.67
CA LEU A 14 -4.34 11.14 -13.99
C LEU A 14 -4.80 11.41 -12.56
N GLY A 15 -4.08 12.24 -11.80
CA GLY A 15 -4.46 12.63 -10.44
C GLY A 15 -5.81 13.38 -10.41
N GLU A 16 -6.03 14.30 -11.35
CA GLU A 16 -7.31 15.01 -11.46
C GLU A 16 -8.48 14.09 -11.83
N LEU A 17 -8.23 13.14 -12.74
CA LEU A 17 -9.22 12.12 -13.12
C LEU A 17 -9.55 11.21 -11.93
N TYR A 18 -8.53 10.77 -11.20
CA TYR A 18 -8.71 10.00 -9.96
C TYR A 18 -9.57 10.75 -8.95
N ALA A 19 -9.30 12.03 -8.70
CA ALA A 19 -10.07 12.84 -7.77
C ALA A 19 -11.57 12.91 -8.16
N LYS A 20 -11.86 13.08 -9.46
CA LYS A 20 -13.25 13.08 -9.97
C LYS A 20 -13.93 11.72 -9.80
N LYS A 21 -13.23 10.62 -10.18
CA LYS A 21 -13.76 9.25 -10.04
C LYS A 21 -13.96 8.89 -8.56
N ASN A 22 -13.01 9.21 -7.68
CA ASN A 22 -13.10 8.93 -6.25
C ASN A 22 -14.26 9.67 -5.58
N LYS A 23 -14.53 10.92 -6.00
CA LYS A 23 -15.72 11.65 -5.54
C LYS A 23 -17.03 10.98 -5.96
N ALA A 24 -17.08 10.36 -7.14
CA ALA A 24 -18.27 9.72 -7.68
C ALA A 24 -18.50 8.31 -7.10
N TYR A 25 -17.43 7.54 -6.92
CA TYR A 25 -17.49 6.11 -6.55
C TYR A 25 -17.02 5.83 -5.13
N GLY A 26 -16.56 6.84 -4.38
CA GLY A 26 -15.95 6.67 -3.06
C GLY A 26 -14.63 5.88 -3.12
N ASN A 27 -14.21 5.35 -1.98
CA ASN A 27 -12.98 4.56 -1.86
C ASN A 27 -13.15 3.08 -2.28
N SER A 28 -13.98 2.79 -3.27
CA SER A 28 -14.37 1.42 -3.64
C SER A 28 -13.19 0.50 -3.96
N PHE A 29 -12.09 1.03 -4.52
CA PHE A 29 -10.87 0.27 -4.75
C PHE A 29 -10.22 -0.14 -3.42
N SER A 30 -9.98 0.81 -2.52
CA SER A 30 -9.41 0.60 -1.18
C SER A 30 -10.25 -0.37 -0.35
N ASP A 31 -11.59 -0.20 -0.37
CA ASP A 31 -12.51 -1.06 0.37
C ASP A 31 -12.48 -2.51 -0.14
N THR A 32 -12.31 -2.69 -1.45
CA THR A 32 -12.15 -4.02 -2.05
C THR A 32 -10.77 -4.61 -1.74
N TYR A 33 -9.73 -3.78 -1.80
CA TYR A 33 -8.37 -4.19 -1.44
C TYR A 33 -8.25 -4.64 0.01
N LYS A 34 -8.87 -3.92 0.95
CA LYS A 34 -8.92 -4.32 2.38
C LYS A 34 -9.58 -5.69 2.60
N LYS A 35 -10.56 -6.05 1.78
CA LYS A 35 -11.26 -7.34 1.88
C LYS A 35 -10.51 -8.50 1.22
N LEU A 36 -9.91 -8.28 0.06
CA LEU A 36 -9.39 -9.33 -0.81
C LEU A 36 -7.87 -9.27 -0.99
N GLY A 37 -7.23 -8.23 -0.46
CA GLY A 37 -5.79 -8.03 -0.58
C GLY A 37 -5.32 -7.74 -2.00
N ILE A 38 -4.04 -7.97 -2.24
CA ILE A 38 -3.35 -7.69 -3.51
C ILE A 38 -4.01 -8.36 -4.72
N ILE A 39 -4.69 -9.49 -4.55
CA ILE A 39 -5.35 -10.21 -5.64
C ILE A 39 -6.41 -9.34 -6.31
N SER A 40 -7.13 -8.51 -5.56
CA SER A 40 -8.13 -7.58 -6.13
C SER A 40 -7.51 -6.56 -7.09
N ALA A 41 -6.33 -6.04 -6.73
CA ALA A 41 -5.58 -5.11 -7.57
C ALA A 41 -5.04 -5.81 -8.83
N VAL A 42 -4.43 -6.99 -8.67
CA VAL A 42 -3.91 -7.81 -9.78
C VAL A 42 -5.03 -8.13 -10.77
N THR A 43 -6.22 -8.47 -10.31
CA THR A 43 -7.38 -8.75 -11.18
C THR A 43 -7.70 -7.52 -12.04
N ARG A 44 -7.81 -6.32 -11.43
CA ARG A 44 -8.11 -5.07 -12.18
C ARG A 44 -7.04 -4.72 -13.20
N ILE A 45 -5.76 -4.89 -12.85
CA ILE A 45 -4.63 -4.65 -13.76
C ILE A 45 -4.66 -5.68 -14.89
N SER A 46 -4.92 -6.97 -14.60
CA SER A 46 -5.00 -8.04 -15.58
C SER A 46 -6.12 -7.83 -16.60
N ASP A 47 -7.28 -7.37 -16.16
CA ASP A 47 -8.41 -7.04 -17.05
C ASP A 47 -8.00 -5.96 -18.07
N LYS A 48 -7.34 -4.89 -17.61
CA LYS A 48 -6.87 -3.82 -18.50
C LYS A 48 -5.71 -4.28 -19.38
N TYR A 49 -4.81 -5.12 -18.89
CA TYR A 49 -3.74 -5.71 -19.68
C TYR A 49 -4.29 -6.62 -20.81
N ASN A 50 -5.25 -7.50 -20.51
CA ASN A 50 -5.87 -8.37 -21.52
C ASN A 50 -6.59 -7.55 -22.59
N ARG A 51 -7.31 -6.49 -22.20
CA ARG A 51 -7.93 -5.55 -23.13
C ARG A 51 -6.89 -4.84 -23.99
N LEU A 52 -5.79 -4.35 -23.40
CA LEU A 52 -4.69 -3.72 -24.13
C LEU A 52 -4.11 -4.66 -25.20
N CYS A 53 -3.84 -5.93 -24.85
CA CYS A 53 -3.36 -6.93 -25.79
C CYS A 53 -4.34 -7.15 -26.93
N ASN A 54 -5.64 -7.24 -26.62
CA ASN A 54 -6.65 -7.44 -27.65
C ASN A 54 -6.75 -6.25 -28.62
N LEU A 55 -6.78 -5.01 -28.11
CA LEU A 55 -6.80 -3.79 -28.93
C LEU A 55 -5.53 -3.63 -29.79
N ALA A 56 -4.37 -4.00 -29.23
CA ALA A 56 -3.10 -3.91 -29.95
C ALA A 56 -2.96 -4.93 -31.09
N THR A 57 -3.57 -6.10 -30.95
CA THR A 57 -3.49 -7.19 -31.93
C THR A 57 -4.64 -7.18 -32.96
N ASN A 58 -5.72 -6.49 -32.67
CA ASN A 58 -6.92 -6.41 -33.51
C ASN A 58 -7.32 -4.95 -33.77
N PRO A 59 -6.60 -4.22 -34.63
CA PRO A 59 -6.79 -2.77 -34.83
C PRO A 59 -8.19 -2.39 -35.35
N ASP A 60 -8.88 -3.33 -36.01
CA ASP A 60 -10.21 -3.12 -36.58
C ASP A 60 -11.36 -3.44 -35.59
N ILE A 61 -11.04 -3.85 -34.35
CA ILE A 61 -12.07 -4.18 -33.35
C ILE A 61 -12.76 -2.90 -32.87
N ASP A 62 -14.08 -2.96 -32.76
CA ASP A 62 -14.83 -1.89 -32.09
C ASP A 62 -14.41 -1.76 -30.65
N ASN A 63 -13.82 -0.63 -30.30
CA ASN A 63 -13.33 -0.34 -28.96
C ASN A 63 -14.43 0.12 -27.98
N LEU A 64 -15.68 0.12 -28.41
CA LEU A 64 -16.86 0.51 -27.61
C LEU A 64 -16.72 1.90 -26.96
N GLY A 65 -16.03 2.82 -27.63
CA GLY A 65 -15.80 4.18 -27.16
C GLY A 65 -14.67 4.35 -26.15
N GLU A 66 -13.95 3.27 -25.79
CA GLU A 66 -12.74 3.31 -24.96
C GLU A 66 -11.49 3.08 -25.81
N SER A 67 -10.64 4.08 -25.95
CA SER A 67 -9.41 4.01 -26.73
C SER A 67 -8.32 3.17 -26.06
N LEU A 68 -7.28 2.84 -26.85
CA LEU A 68 -6.05 2.24 -26.31
C LEU A 68 -5.43 3.12 -25.21
N GLU A 69 -5.45 4.45 -25.42
CA GLU A 69 -4.92 5.41 -24.45
C GLU A 69 -5.75 5.39 -23.14
N ASP A 70 -7.07 5.34 -23.21
CA ASP A 70 -7.93 5.25 -22.03
C ASP A 70 -7.65 3.98 -21.23
N THR A 71 -7.46 2.85 -21.92
CA THR A 71 -7.09 1.57 -21.30
C THR A 71 -5.74 1.66 -20.57
N LEU A 72 -4.73 2.31 -21.19
CA LEU A 72 -3.43 2.55 -20.57
C LEU A 72 -3.51 3.47 -19.34
N ARG A 73 -4.29 4.55 -19.43
CA ARG A 73 -4.52 5.48 -18.32
C ARG A 73 -5.23 4.81 -17.15
N ASP A 74 -6.22 3.97 -17.42
CA ASP A 74 -6.90 3.19 -16.38
C ASP A 74 -5.95 2.18 -15.71
N MET A 75 -5.13 1.46 -16.49
CA MET A 75 -4.13 0.54 -15.95
C MET A 75 -3.11 1.27 -15.07
N ALA A 76 -2.59 2.42 -15.53
CA ALA A 76 -1.69 3.24 -14.73
C ALA A 76 -2.33 3.71 -13.43
N SER A 77 -3.61 4.09 -13.45
CA SER A 77 -4.37 4.49 -12.26
C SER A 77 -4.49 3.33 -11.26
N TYR A 78 -4.78 2.10 -11.72
CA TYR A 78 -4.82 0.92 -10.84
C TYR A 78 -3.44 0.60 -10.25
N CYS A 79 -2.35 0.75 -11.02
CA CYS A 79 -0.99 0.58 -10.50
C CYS A 79 -0.68 1.59 -9.39
N ILE A 80 -1.01 2.87 -9.60
CA ILE A 80 -0.79 3.93 -8.60
C ILE A 80 -1.63 3.66 -7.34
N MET A 81 -2.92 3.36 -7.48
CA MET A 81 -3.78 3.01 -6.35
C MET A 81 -3.25 1.80 -5.56
N THR A 82 -2.68 0.81 -6.25
CA THR A 82 -2.05 -0.34 -5.59
C THR A 82 -0.82 0.07 -4.78
N VAL A 83 0.03 0.95 -5.32
CA VAL A 83 1.17 1.50 -4.57
C VAL A 83 0.68 2.25 -3.33
N MET A 84 -0.37 3.06 -3.43
CA MET A 84 -0.96 3.77 -2.28
C MET A 84 -1.41 2.80 -1.17
N GLU A 85 -2.07 1.69 -1.52
CA GLU A 85 -2.48 0.67 -0.54
C GLU A 85 -1.27 -0.04 0.10
N LEU A 86 -0.22 -0.32 -0.68
CA LEU A 86 1.02 -0.92 -0.17
C LEU A 86 1.75 0.02 0.79
N GLU A 87 1.80 1.32 0.49
CA GLU A 87 2.38 2.33 1.37
C GLU A 87 1.53 2.50 2.64
N ASP A 88 0.19 2.52 2.50
CA ASP A 88 -0.71 2.65 3.63
C ASP A 88 -0.66 1.42 4.57
N ALA A 89 -0.42 0.22 4.01
CA ALA A 89 -0.24 -1.00 4.77
C ALA A 89 1.04 -1.01 5.63
N LYS A 90 2.03 -0.19 5.31
CA LYS A 90 3.26 -0.04 6.11
C LYS A 90 3.06 0.84 7.34
N LYS A 91 2.08 1.74 7.31
CA LYS A 91 1.85 2.68 8.41
C LYS A 91 1.32 1.98 9.65
N ILE A 92 1.91 2.29 10.79
CA ILE A 92 1.42 1.89 12.11
C ILE A 92 0.49 3.01 12.60
N ARG A 93 -0.73 2.64 13.03
CA ARG A 93 -1.69 3.61 13.55
C ARG A 93 -1.89 3.41 15.05
N LYS A 94 -2.10 4.51 15.77
CA LYS A 94 -2.42 4.46 17.20
C LYS A 94 -3.61 3.54 17.47
N GLY A 95 -3.46 2.66 18.46
CA GLY A 95 -4.47 1.70 18.90
C GLY A 95 -4.47 0.39 18.14
N GLU A 96 -3.64 0.24 17.09
CA GLU A 96 -3.48 -1.04 16.41
C GLU A 96 -2.70 -2.03 17.28
N LYS A 97 -3.01 -3.31 17.11
CA LYS A 97 -2.37 -4.41 17.85
C LYS A 97 -1.50 -5.24 16.93
N PHE A 98 -0.37 -5.65 17.47
CA PHE A 98 0.65 -6.39 16.74
C PHE A 98 1.11 -7.60 17.57
N GLU A 99 1.05 -8.78 16.99
CA GLU A 99 1.64 -9.99 17.54
C GLU A 99 3.12 -10.04 17.16
N CYS A 100 4.00 -10.16 18.12
CA CYS A 100 5.42 -10.38 17.87
C CYS A 100 5.65 -11.79 17.35
N ILE A 101 6.26 -11.94 16.17
CA ILE A 101 6.48 -13.24 15.53
C ILE A 101 7.89 -13.82 15.75
N GLN A 102 8.81 -13.01 16.27
CA GLN A 102 10.14 -13.45 16.71
C GLN A 102 10.65 -12.52 17.80
N ASP A 103 11.45 -13.03 18.74
CA ASP A 103 12.02 -12.24 19.82
C ASP A 103 12.86 -11.08 19.26
N VAL A 104 12.69 -9.89 19.83
CA VAL A 104 13.48 -8.69 19.50
C VAL A 104 14.35 -8.35 20.71
N ILE A 105 15.64 -8.50 20.52
CA ILE A 105 16.66 -8.17 21.52
C ILE A 105 17.33 -6.87 21.11
N ILE A 106 17.45 -5.96 22.03
CA ILE A 106 18.13 -4.67 21.88
C ILE A 106 19.55 -4.72 22.44
N ASP A 107 20.23 -3.60 22.43
CA ASP A 107 21.57 -3.47 23.01
C ASP A 107 21.58 -3.95 24.47
N ASP A 108 22.68 -4.58 24.88
CA ASP A 108 22.86 -5.21 26.19
C ASP A 108 22.03 -6.48 26.47
N ASP A 109 21.64 -7.23 25.45
CA ASP A 109 20.86 -8.47 25.53
C ASP A 109 19.48 -8.33 26.22
N GLU A 110 18.92 -7.12 26.25
CA GLU A 110 17.58 -6.88 26.78
C GLU A 110 16.50 -7.32 25.79
N LEU A 111 15.56 -8.15 26.23
CA LEU A 111 14.41 -8.59 25.44
C LEU A 111 13.35 -7.48 25.42
N ALA A 112 13.25 -6.72 24.32
CA ALA A 112 12.28 -5.66 24.16
C ALA A 112 10.90 -6.16 23.74
N TYR A 113 10.84 -7.11 22.79
CA TYR A 113 9.57 -7.70 22.35
C TYR A 113 9.68 -9.21 22.31
N LYS A 114 8.72 -9.89 22.92
CA LYS A 114 8.72 -11.34 23.07
C LYS A 114 7.80 -12.00 22.05
N LYS A 115 8.30 -13.03 21.39
CA LYS A 115 7.53 -13.82 20.44
C LYS A 115 6.21 -14.34 21.04
N GLY A 116 5.12 -14.18 20.31
CA GLY A 116 3.77 -14.60 20.67
C GLY A 116 3.02 -13.63 21.58
N GLU A 117 3.66 -12.56 22.05
CA GLU A 117 2.97 -11.52 22.81
C GLU A 117 2.37 -10.46 21.89
N ILE A 118 1.32 -9.77 22.38
CA ILE A 118 0.59 -8.75 21.63
C ILE A 118 0.90 -7.38 22.24
N TYR A 119 1.37 -6.50 21.37
CA TYR A 119 1.71 -5.12 21.70
C TYR A 119 0.73 -4.16 21.05
N THR A 120 0.44 -3.06 21.72
CA THR A 120 -0.48 -2.04 21.20
C THR A 120 0.32 -0.78 20.86
N SER A 121 0.12 -0.24 19.67
CA SER A 121 0.68 1.05 19.29
C SER A 121 0.02 2.17 20.12
N GLU A 122 0.73 2.76 21.05
CA GLU A 122 0.25 3.92 21.84
C GLU A 122 0.39 5.23 21.07
N HIS A 123 1.28 5.27 20.07
CA HIS A 123 1.52 6.41 19.20
C HIS A 123 1.41 6.00 17.73
N SER A 124 1.21 6.96 16.82
CA SER A 124 1.31 6.69 15.39
C SER A 124 2.76 6.37 15.01
N ASP A 125 2.92 5.50 14.02
CA ASP A 125 4.19 5.12 13.42
C ASP A 125 5.16 4.32 14.33
N CYS A 126 4.72 3.87 15.52
CA CYS A 126 5.55 3.03 16.38
C CYS A 126 4.75 1.93 17.09
N ILE A 127 5.41 0.80 17.37
CA ILE A 127 4.92 -0.25 18.25
C ILE A 127 5.62 -0.08 19.60
N THR A 128 4.85 0.01 20.67
CA THR A 128 5.36 0.30 22.02
C THR A 128 5.34 -0.93 22.91
N ASP A 129 6.36 -1.07 23.74
CA ASP A 129 6.42 -2.00 24.86
C ASP A 129 6.94 -1.31 26.10
N LYS A 130 6.67 -1.92 27.26
CA LYS A 130 7.14 -1.48 28.57
C LYS A 130 7.85 -2.63 29.25
N VAL A 131 9.17 -2.53 29.35
CA VAL A 131 9.99 -3.43 30.17
C VAL A 131 10.37 -2.71 31.46
N GLY A 132 9.74 -3.09 32.56
CA GLY A 132 9.90 -2.38 33.85
C GLY A 132 9.40 -0.94 33.77
N ASN A 133 10.32 0.03 33.91
CA ASN A 133 10.04 1.47 33.78
C ASN A 133 10.52 2.07 32.47
N THR A 134 11.06 1.25 31.56
CA THR A 134 11.58 1.70 30.26
C THR A 134 10.55 1.42 29.18
N GLU A 135 10.24 2.42 28.37
CA GLU A 135 9.41 2.28 27.17
C GLU A 135 10.32 2.04 25.98
N HIS A 136 9.99 1.03 25.21
CA HIS A 136 10.65 0.72 23.94
C HIS A 136 9.72 1.06 22.80
N TYR A 137 10.29 1.66 21.75
CA TYR A 137 9.57 2.10 20.56
C TYR A 137 10.16 1.43 19.33
N TRP A 138 9.34 0.69 18.60
CA TRP A 138 9.67 0.29 17.24
C TRP A 138 9.18 1.37 16.29
N GLU A 139 10.10 2.12 15.70
CA GLU A 139 9.82 3.18 14.73
C GLU A 139 10.44 2.83 13.39
N ASP A 140 9.71 3.09 12.28
CA ASP A 140 10.29 3.01 10.94
C ASP A 140 11.38 4.08 10.80
N GLY A 141 12.65 3.64 10.78
CA GLY A 141 13.83 4.48 10.56
C GLY A 141 14.47 5.07 11.82
N PHE A 142 13.93 4.82 13.02
CA PHE A 142 14.53 5.23 14.28
C PHE A 142 14.28 4.16 15.34
N GLY A 143 15.30 3.69 16.03
CA GLY A 143 15.18 2.71 17.08
C GLY A 143 15.85 1.38 16.77
N ILE A 144 15.42 0.30 17.35
CA ILE A 144 16.09 -0.98 17.51
C ILE A 144 16.62 -1.60 16.22
N LYS A 145 15.96 -1.37 15.08
CA LYS A 145 16.43 -1.73 13.72
C LYS A 145 15.73 -0.88 12.67
N CYS A 146 16.47 -0.41 11.67
CA CYS A 146 15.93 0.23 10.45
C CYS A 146 15.20 -0.76 9.52
N ASP A 147 14.73 -1.90 10.04
CA ASP A 147 14.07 -2.95 9.29
C ASP A 147 12.55 -2.76 9.27
N ASP A 148 11.93 -3.26 8.22
CA ASP A 148 10.49 -3.28 8.08
C ASP A 148 9.86 -4.05 9.27
N TRP A 149 8.98 -3.41 10.04
CA TRP A 149 8.34 -3.98 11.21
C TRP A 149 7.62 -5.31 10.91
N ARG A 150 7.16 -5.52 9.67
CA ARG A 150 6.48 -6.75 9.23
C ARG A 150 7.37 -7.99 9.28
N ASN A 151 8.66 -7.83 9.37
CA ASN A 151 9.59 -8.94 9.60
C ASN A 151 9.51 -9.47 11.03
N TYR A 152 9.03 -8.66 11.98
CA TYR A 152 9.03 -8.96 13.41
C TYR A 152 7.64 -9.02 14.01
N PHE A 153 6.66 -8.40 13.37
CA PHE A 153 5.30 -8.29 13.87
C PHE A 153 4.26 -8.62 12.81
N LYS A 154 3.14 -9.16 13.26
CA LYS A 154 1.94 -9.37 12.48
C LYS A 154 0.81 -8.53 13.07
N ARG A 155 0.15 -7.72 12.24
CA ARG A 155 -1.02 -6.95 12.66
C ARG A 155 -2.15 -7.90 13.07
N VAL A 156 -2.74 -7.67 14.24
CA VAL A 156 -3.90 -8.40 14.74
C VAL A 156 -5.16 -7.64 14.28
N LEU A 157 -6.05 -8.33 13.57
CA LEU A 157 -7.32 -7.78 13.06
C LEU A 157 -8.39 -7.70 14.14
#